data_3b36cab3f39d666de05ef6bdcb9811f0
#
_entry.id   3b36cab3f39d666de05ef6bdcb9811f0
#
_cell.length_a   1.000
_cell.length_b   1.000
_cell.length_c   1.000
_cell.angle_alpha   90.00
_cell.angle_beta   90.00
_cell.angle_gamma   90.00
#
_symmetry.space_group_name_H-M   'P 1'
#
loop_
_entity.id
_entity.type
_entity.pdbx_description
1 polymer ?
#
loop_
_entity_poly.entity_id
_entity_poly.type
_entity_poly.pdbx_seq_one_letter_code
_entity_poly.pdbx_strand_id
1 'polypeptide(L)'
;MSSPRVTLVLGGSRSGKSALAERLALAAGDPSGTVWYLATGVATDPDMAQRIDAHRAGRPARFRTVECGAALPDALTAALTDPDDPTAPALVDALGTWVAAAEGLAPDADGLLASLRARRAAGAPTVLVSDEVGMGVHPPTAVGRRFRDALGEVNAAVAAEADVALLVVAGRVLRLDRVEDVVAALAEDDSAGGGASIHRAAP
;
A
#
# COMPACT_ATOMS: atom_id res chain seq x y z
N MET A 1 -19.72 6.47 7.44
CA MET A 1 -18.37 6.76 6.87
C MET A 1 -18.24 5.93 5.60
N SER A 2 -17.90 6.51 4.46
CA SER A 2 -17.67 5.75 3.23
C SER A 2 -16.43 4.84 3.41
N SER A 3 -16.47 3.64 2.82
CA SER A 3 -15.31 2.74 2.82
C SER A 3 -14.11 3.41 2.14
N PRO A 4 -12.88 3.18 2.62
CA PRO A 4 -11.68 3.73 2.00
C PRO A 4 -11.54 3.23 0.56
N ARG A 5 -11.15 4.12 -0.37
CA ARG A 5 -10.96 3.79 -1.78
C ARG A 5 -9.53 3.35 -2.08
N VAL A 6 -8.55 3.94 -1.39
CA VAL A 6 -7.14 3.55 -1.50
C VAL A 6 -6.60 3.25 -0.11
N THR A 7 -6.11 2.03 0.09
CA THR A 7 -5.50 1.58 1.34
C THR A 7 -4.07 1.11 1.07
N LEU A 8 -3.09 1.68 1.77
CA LEU A 8 -1.70 1.23 1.75
C LEU A 8 -1.41 0.38 2.98
N VAL A 9 -0.86 -0.81 2.79
CA VAL A 9 -0.45 -1.75 3.84
C VAL A 9 1.05 -1.94 3.79
N LEU A 10 1.75 -1.33 4.75
CA LEU A 10 3.20 -1.38 4.91
C LEU A 10 3.60 -2.44 5.93
N GLY A 11 4.82 -2.95 5.83
CA GLY A 11 5.39 -3.80 6.86
C GLY A 11 6.63 -4.56 6.41
N GLY A 12 7.39 -5.07 7.36
CA GLY A 12 8.57 -5.89 7.10
C GLY A 12 8.25 -7.27 6.56
N SER A 13 9.30 -8.04 6.25
CA SER A 13 9.15 -9.45 5.85
C SER A 13 8.42 -10.24 6.94
N ARG A 14 7.49 -11.12 6.53
CA ARG A 14 6.70 -11.99 7.43
C ARG A 14 5.89 -11.25 8.51
N SER A 15 5.61 -9.97 8.33
CA SER A 15 4.81 -9.17 9.26
C SER A 15 3.33 -9.58 9.31
N GLY A 16 2.82 -10.23 8.25
CA GLY A 16 1.39 -10.53 8.06
C GLY A 16 0.67 -9.53 7.14
N LYS A 17 1.41 -8.60 6.51
CA LYS A 17 0.84 -7.55 5.64
C LYS A 17 0.01 -8.08 4.48
N SER A 18 0.50 -9.10 3.73
CA SER A 18 -0.24 -9.67 2.59
C SER A 18 -1.55 -10.32 3.04
N ALA A 19 -1.54 -11.09 4.14
CA ALA A 19 -2.75 -11.70 4.68
C ALA A 19 -3.79 -10.66 5.14
N LEU A 20 -3.35 -9.53 5.72
CA LEU A 20 -4.23 -8.43 6.05
C LEU A 20 -4.80 -7.79 4.78
N ALA A 21 -3.96 -7.51 3.78
CA ALA A 21 -4.36 -6.87 2.54
C ALA A 21 -5.36 -7.72 1.75
N GLU A 22 -5.19 -9.04 1.68
CA GLU A 22 -6.16 -9.96 1.08
C GLU A 22 -7.53 -9.87 1.76
N ARG A 23 -7.55 -9.86 3.09
CA ARG A 23 -8.81 -9.70 3.86
C ARG A 23 -9.48 -8.36 3.62
N LEU A 24 -8.69 -7.27 3.53
CA LEU A 24 -9.21 -5.93 3.24
C LEU A 24 -9.79 -5.86 1.82
N ALA A 25 -9.10 -6.40 0.82
CA ALA A 25 -9.57 -6.42 -0.56
C ALA A 25 -10.86 -7.25 -0.71
N LEU A 26 -10.94 -8.41 -0.06
CA LEU A 26 -12.14 -9.24 -0.05
C LEU A 26 -13.34 -8.57 0.65
N ALA A 27 -13.08 -7.75 1.66
CA ALA A 27 -14.12 -7.02 2.40
C ALA A 27 -14.57 -5.73 1.70
N ALA A 28 -13.78 -5.21 0.74
CA ALA A 28 -14.05 -3.93 0.10
C ALA A 28 -15.09 -3.98 -1.03
N GLY A 29 -15.39 -5.18 -1.56
CA GLY A 29 -16.33 -5.39 -2.66
C GLY A 29 -17.53 -6.25 -2.28
N ASP A 30 -18.32 -6.60 -3.28
CA ASP A 30 -19.42 -7.54 -3.12
C ASP A 30 -18.93 -8.89 -2.59
N PRO A 31 -19.56 -9.53 -1.59
CA PRO A 31 -19.15 -10.83 -1.06
C PRO A 31 -19.08 -11.95 -2.10
N SER A 32 -19.83 -11.86 -3.19
CA SER A 32 -19.83 -12.80 -4.32
C SER A 32 -18.99 -12.34 -5.51
N GLY A 33 -18.54 -11.08 -5.51
CA GLY A 33 -17.84 -10.44 -6.62
C GLY A 33 -16.37 -10.85 -6.75
N THR A 34 -15.80 -10.51 -7.88
CA THR A 34 -14.39 -10.69 -8.20
C THR A 34 -13.52 -9.68 -7.45
N VAL A 35 -12.28 -10.09 -7.13
CA VAL A 35 -11.21 -9.20 -6.67
C VAL A 35 -10.01 -9.39 -7.58
N TRP A 36 -9.53 -8.33 -8.19
CA TRP A 36 -8.31 -8.35 -8.99
C TRP A 36 -7.08 -8.53 -8.11
N TYR A 37 -6.29 -9.56 -8.35
CA TYR A 37 -5.00 -9.75 -7.69
C TYR A 37 -3.90 -9.42 -8.69
N LEU A 38 -3.27 -8.26 -8.55
CA LEU A 38 -2.21 -7.77 -9.42
C LEU A 38 -0.86 -8.17 -8.83
N ALA A 39 -0.32 -9.27 -9.35
CA ALA A 39 0.97 -9.80 -8.92
C ALA A 39 2.09 -9.11 -9.71
N THR A 40 2.94 -8.38 -9.02
CA THR A 40 4.08 -7.67 -9.62
C THR A 40 5.38 -8.47 -9.56
N GLY A 41 5.40 -9.56 -8.77
CA GLY A 41 6.55 -10.44 -8.65
C GLY A 41 6.81 -11.22 -9.94
N VAL A 42 8.05 -11.18 -10.43
CA VAL A 42 8.53 -12.01 -11.54
C VAL A 42 9.42 -13.09 -10.95
N ALA A 43 9.21 -14.35 -11.37
CA ALA A 43 10.06 -15.47 -10.95
C ALA A 43 11.46 -15.29 -11.55
N THR A 44 12.41 -14.82 -10.76
CA THR A 44 13.81 -14.62 -11.16
C THR A 44 14.68 -15.84 -10.89
N ASP A 45 14.21 -16.72 -10.00
CA ASP A 45 14.89 -17.93 -9.58
C ASP A 45 13.89 -19.00 -9.09
N PRO A 46 14.30 -20.26 -8.91
CA PRO A 46 13.42 -21.36 -8.46
C PRO A 46 12.77 -21.14 -7.10
N ASP A 47 13.47 -20.48 -6.16
CA ASP A 47 12.94 -20.21 -4.82
C ASP A 47 11.80 -19.18 -4.90
N MET A 48 11.95 -18.15 -5.74
CA MET A 48 10.90 -17.17 -6.01
C MET A 48 9.71 -17.82 -6.70
N ALA A 49 9.94 -18.69 -7.70
CA ALA A 49 8.88 -19.44 -8.38
C ALA A 49 8.07 -20.27 -7.38
N GLN A 50 8.74 -21.02 -6.49
CA GLN A 50 8.07 -21.81 -5.46
C GLN A 50 7.23 -20.95 -4.49
N ARG A 51 7.72 -19.76 -4.11
CA ARG A 51 6.96 -18.81 -3.30
C ARG A 51 5.72 -18.31 -4.01
N ILE A 52 5.83 -17.93 -5.28
CA ILE A 52 4.70 -17.48 -6.11
C ILE A 52 3.65 -18.60 -6.21
N ASP A 53 4.07 -19.84 -6.47
CA ASP A 53 3.17 -20.98 -6.59
C ASP A 53 2.46 -21.29 -5.26
N ALA A 54 3.19 -21.26 -4.15
CA ALA A 54 2.62 -21.45 -2.82
C ALA A 54 1.58 -20.37 -2.47
N HIS A 55 1.86 -19.09 -2.78
CA HIS A 55 0.92 -18.00 -2.60
C HIS A 55 -0.30 -18.14 -3.53
N ARG A 56 -0.09 -18.59 -4.77
CA ARG A 56 -1.18 -18.83 -5.73
C ARG A 56 -2.11 -19.96 -5.29
N ALA A 57 -1.56 -21.07 -4.79
CA ALA A 57 -2.33 -22.24 -4.37
C ALA A 57 -3.23 -21.96 -3.14
N GLY A 58 -2.85 -21.02 -2.28
CA GLY A 58 -3.61 -20.65 -1.08
C GLY A 58 -4.66 -19.54 -1.29
N ARG A 59 -4.76 -18.96 -2.50
CA ARG A 59 -5.68 -17.82 -2.73
C ARG A 59 -7.14 -18.26 -2.79
N PRO A 60 -8.05 -17.51 -2.17
CA PRO A 60 -9.49 -17.70 -2.36
C PRO A 60 -9.90 -17.64 -3.84
N ALA A 61 -10.90 -18.44 -4.24
CA ALA A 61 -11.38 -18.51 -5.62
C ALA A 61 -11.91 -17.19 -6.20
N ARG A 62 -12.22 -16.22 -5.35
CA ARG A 62 -12.63 -14.86 -5.74
C ARG A 62 -11.52 -14.02 -6.35
N PHE A 63 -10.25 -14.37 -6.14
CA PHE A 63 -9.14 -13.64 -6.73
C PHE A 63 -8.91 -14.03 -8.19
N ARG A 64 -9.04 -13.03 -9.08
CA ARG A 64 -8.61 -13.11 -10.46
C ARG A 64 -7.20 -12.57 -10.59
N THR A 65 -6.22 -13.46 -10.73
CA THR A 65 -4.81 -13.07 -10.75
C THR A 65 -4.38 -12.60 -12.14
N VAL A 66 -3.69 -11.44 -12.16
CA VAL A 66 -2.97 -10.90 -13.31
C VAL A 66 -1.50 -10.72 -12.91
N GLU A 67 -0.61 -11.35 -13.65
CA GLU A 67 0.84 -11.14 -13.50
C GLU A 67 1.23 -9.94 -14.35
N CYS A 68 1.45 -8.81 -13.71
CA CYS A 68 1.67 -7.56 -14.41
C CYS A 68 3.15 -7.08 -14.38
N GLY A 69 3.98 -7.61 -13.47
CA GLY A 69 5.38 -7.20 -13.38
C GLY A 69 5.51 -5.68 -13.31
N ALA A 70 6.29 -5.08 -14.23
CA ALA A 70 6.49 -3.63 -14.32
C ALA A 70 5.25 -2.86 -14.86
N ALA A 71 4.32 -3.54 -15.55
CA ALA A 71 3.13 -2.92 -16.17
C ALA A 71 1.96 -2.73 -15.18
N LEU A 72 2.24 -2.45 -13.90
CA LEU A 72 1.22 -2.27 -12.87
C LEU A 72 0.21 -1.14 -13.16
N PRO A 73 0.61 0.06 -13.64
CA PRO A 73 -0.35 1.12 -13.98
C PRO A 73 -1.36 0.70 -15.05
N ASP A 74 -0.89 0.00 -16.08
CA ASP A 74 -1.75 -0.52 -17.16
C ASP A 74 -2.73 -1.57 -16.64
N ALA A 75 -2.26 -2.47 -15.78
CA ALA A 75 -3.10 -3.52 -15.18
C ALA A 75 -4.19 -2.93 -14.27
N LEU A 76 -3.89 -1.89 -13.49
CA LEU A 76 -4.86 -1.16 -12.67
C LEU A 76 -5.92 -0.47 -13.54
N THR A 77 -5.50 0.12 -14.66
CA THR A 77 -6.39 0.77 -15.61
C THR A 77 -7.25 -0.25 -16.35
N ALA A 78 -6.66 -1.37 -16.79
CA ALA A 78 -7.39 -2.44 -17.46
C ALA A 78 -8.49 -3.04 -16.58
N ALA A 79 -8.25 -3.14 -15.26
CA ALA A 79 -9.25 -3.63 -14.31
C ALA A 79 -10.52 -2.75 -14.23
N LEU A 80 -10.46 -1.47 -14.63
CA LEU A 80 -11.63 -0.59 -14.75
C LEU A 80 -12.47 -0.87 -16.01
N THR A 81 -11.91 -1.59 -16.97
CA THR A 81 -12.60 -1.92 -18.23
C THR A 81 -13.25 -3.29 -18.22
N ASP A 82 -13.27 -3.98 -17.07
CA ASP A 82 -14.00 -5.24 -16.92
C ASP A 82 -15.50 -4.98 -17.12
N PRO A 83 -16.13 -5.58 -18.16
CA PRO A 83 -17.52 -5.34 -18.44
C PRO A 83 -18.47 -5.90 -17.37
N ASP A 84 -18.02 -6.90 -16.61
CA ASP A 84 -18.83 -7.57 -15.60
C ASP A 84 -18.84 -6.81 -14.27
N ASP A 85 -17.70 -6.20 -13.89
CA ASP A 85 -17.59 -5.38 -12.67
C ASP A 85 -16.43 -4.36 -12.78
N PRO A 86 -16.68 -3.18 -13.37
CA PRO A 86 -15.68 -2.11 -13.48
C PRO A 86 -15.29 -1.50 -12.11
N THR A 87 -16.06 -1.80 -11.06
CA THR A 87 -15.78 -1.33 -9.70
C THR A 87 -15.16 -2.38 -8.80
N ALA A 88 -14.82 -3.54 -9.35
CA ALA A 88 -14.18 -4.63 -8.60
C ALA A 88 -12.94 -4.13 -7.83
N PRO A 89 -12.79 -4.53 -6.56
CA PRO A 89 -11.59 -4.22 -5.79
C PRO A 89 -10.32 -4.76 -6.47
N ALA A 90 -9.22 -4.05 -6.29
CA ALA A 90 -7.90 -4.53 -6.70
C ALA A 90 -6.97 -4.64 -5.49
N LEU A 91 -6.18 -5.71 -5.46
CA LEU A 91 -5.07 -5.93 -4.55
C LEU A 91 -3.76 -5.95 -5.35
N VAL A 92 -2.83 -5.08 -4.99
CA VAL A 92 -1.46 -5.03 -5.55
C VAL A 92 -0.51 -5.72 -4.58
N ASP A 93 0.15 -6.81 -4.98
CA ASP A 93 1.14 -7.53 -4.17
C ASP A 93 2.43 -7.79 -4.99
N ALA A 94 3.47 -6.94 -4.83
CA ALA A 94 3.62 -5.81 -3.96
C ALA A 94 4.40 -4.67 -4.67
N LEU A 95 4.39 -3.46 -4.11
CA LEU A 95 5.16 -2.34 -4.67
C LEU A 95 6.67 -2.59 -4.68
N GLY A 96 7.21 -3.33 -3.67
CA GLY A 96 8.63 -3.67 -3.64
C GLY A 96 9.07 -4.49 -4.85
N THR A 97 8.31 -5.52 -5.24
CA THR A 97 8.61 -6.32 -6.43
C THR A 97 8.35 -5.56 -7.74
N TRP A 98 7.41 -4.62 -7.75
CA TRP A 98 7.20 -3.71 -8.87
C TRP A 98 8.39 -2.77 -9.10
N VAL A 99 8.91 -2.14 -8.05
CA VAL A 99 10.14 -1.32 -8.12
C VAL A 99 11.33 -2.15 -8.59
N ALA A 100 11.46 -3.39 -8.07
CA ALA A 100 12.55 -4.28 -8.48
C ALA A 100 12.46 -4.74 -9.94
N ALA A 101 11.25 -4.84 -10.52
CA ALA A 101 11.02 -5.22 -11.90
C ALA A 101 11.22 -4.05 -12.88
N ALA A 102 11.23 -2.79 -12.40
CA ALA A 102 11.42 -1.62 -13.24
C ALA A 102 12.89 -1.46 -13.66
N GLU A 103 13.12 -1.07 -14.91
CA GLU A 103 14.45 -0.80 -15.42
C GLU A 103 15.13 0.29 -14.59
N GLY A 104 16.36 0.04 -14.16
CA GLY A 104 17.12 0.97 -13.32
C GLY A 104 16.51 1.26 -11.96
N LEU A 105 15.51 0.49 -11.49
CA LEU A 105 14.72 0.73 -10.29
C LEU A 105 13.91 2.05 -10.36
N ALA A 106 13.53 2.47 -11.56
CA ALA A 106 12.77 3.69 -11.83
C ALA A 106 11.37 3.33 -12.37
N PRO A 107 10.42 2.96 -11.48
CA PRO A 107 9.06 2.63 -11.88
C PRO A 107 8.28 3.86 -12.33
N ASP A 108 7.23 3.67 -13.14
CA ASP A 108 6.31 4.73 -13.53
C ASP A 108 5.38 5.13 -12.37
N ALA A 109 5.92 5.89 -11.42
CA ALA A 109 5.18 6.33 -10.24
C ALA A 109 4.01 7.26 -10.61
N ASP A 110 4.20 8.14 -11.60
CA ASP A 110 3.14 9.06 -12.04
C ASP A 110 1.98 8.29 -12.67
N GLY A 111 2.25 7.29 -13.50
CA GLY A 111 1.24 6.39 -14.05
C GLY A 111 0.49 5.60 -12.97
N LEU A 112 1.21 5.13 -11.94
CA LEU A 112 0.58 4.49 -10.78
C LEU A 112 -0.40 5.44 -10.08
N LEU A 113 0.03 6.66 -9.74
CA LEU A 113 -0.82 7.63 -9.05
C LEU A 113 -2.03 8.03 -9.93
N ALA A 114 -1.84 8.19 -11.24
CA ALA A 114 -2.93 8.47 -12.17
C ALA A 114 -3.97 7.33 -12.18
N SER A 115 -3.52 6.06 -12.22
CA SER A 115 -4.42 4.90 -12.18
C SER A 115 -5.15 4.77 -10.85
N LEU A 116 -4.51 5.09 -9.71
CA LEU A 116 -5.17 5.10 -8.40
C LEU A 116 -6.26 6.17 -8.32
N ARG A 117 -6.01 7.37 -8.85
CA ARG A 117 -7.00 8.45 -8.93
C ARG A 117 -8.19 8.08 -9.82
N ALA A 118 -7.92 7.45 -10.96
CA ALA A 118 -8.98 6.97 -11.87
C ALA A 118 -9.85 5.91 -11.18
N ARG A 119 -9.25 4.92 -10.50
CA ARG A 119 -9.98 3.91 -9.74
C ARG A 119 -10.79 4.51 -8.59
N ARG A 120 -10.21 5.46 -7.87
CA ARG A 120 -10.93 6.23 -6.83
C ARG A 120 -12.15 6.93 -7.40
N ALA A 121 -12.01 7.64 -8.53
CA ALA A 121 -13.12 8.35 -9.19
C ALA A 121 -14.21 7.39 -9.66
N ALA A 122 -13.87 6.21 -10.14
CA ALA A 122 -14.79 5.15 -10.51
C ALA A 122 -15.45 4.45 -9.31
N GLY A 123 -15.00 4.73 -8.08
CA GLY A 123 -15.50 4.05 -6.89
C GLY A 123 -14.92 2.64 -6.67
N ALA A 124 -13.86 2.25 -7.40
CA ALA A 124 -13.20 0.94 -7.34
C ALA A 124 -12.12 0.92 -6.25
N PRO A 125 -12.30 0.15 -5.16
CA PRO A 125 -11.32 0.10 -4.08
C PRO A 125 -9.99 -0.50 -4.53
N THR A 126 -8.88 0.02 -3.98
CA THR A 126 -7.55 -0.50 -4.25
C THR A 126 -6.77 -0.65 -2.95
N VAL A 127 -6.26 -1.85 -2.69
CA VAL A 127 -5.37 -2.17 -1.57
C VAL A 127 -3.98 -2.42 -2.13
N LEU A 128 -2.97 -1.72 -1.61
CA LEU A 128 -1.58 -1.90 -2.05
C LEU A 128 -0.75 -2.43 -0.89
N VAL A 129 0.04 -3.45 -1.17
CA VAL A 129 1.03 -4.01 -0.23
C VAL A 129 2.39 -3.44 -0.56
N SER A 130 3.13 -3.00 0.45
CA SER A 130 4.52 -2.59 0.28
C SER A 130 5.41 -3.00 1.45
N ASP A 131 6.70 -3.12 1.17
CA ASP A 131 7.71 -3.35 2.21
C ASP A 131 8.16 -2.01 2.79
N GLU A 132 8.25 -1.96 4.14
CA GLU A 132 8.95 -0.88 4.81
C GLU A 132 10.42 -1.26 4.92
N VAL A 133 11.26 -0.58 4.15
CA VAL A 133 12.70 -0.88 4.03
C VAL A 133 13.61 0.22 4.61
N GLY A 134 13.02 1.34 5.04
CA GLY A 134 13.75 2.51 5.55
C GLY A 134 14.21 2.38 6.99
N MET A 135 13.51 1.58 7.81
CA MET A 135 13.79 1.41 9.25
C MET A 135 14.91 0.41 9.54
N GLY A 136 15.50 -0.22 8.53
CA GLY A 136 16.56 -1.20 8.67
C GLY A 136 17.97 -0.59 8.65
N VAL A 137 18.98 -1.48 8.75
CA VAL A 137 20.39 -1.09 8.62
C VAL A 137 20.68 -0.60 7.19
N HIS A 138 21.54 0.40 7.08
CA HIS A 138 21.92 0.96 5.77
C HIS A 138 22.48 -0.12 4.83
N PRO A 139 21.89 -0.30 3.62
CA PRO A 139 22.30 -1.36 2.72
C PRO A 139 23.77 -1.21 2.28
N PRO A 140 24.58 -2.29 2.32
CA PRO A 140 26.00 -2.21 1.99
C PRO A 140 26.26 -1.97 0.50
N THR A 141 25.32 -2.38 -0.37
CA THR A 141 25.48 -2.26 -1.82
C THR A 141 24.82 -1.00 -2.39
N ALA A 142 25.37 -0.46 -3.47
CA ALA A 142 24.80 0.70 -4.16
C ALA A 142 23.40 0.41 -4.72
N VAL A 143 23.16 -0.80 -5.23
CA VAL A 143 21.85 -1.21 -5.73
C VAL A 143 20.81 -1.32 -4.60
N GLY A 144 21.21 -1.87 -3.45
CA GLY A 144 20.33 -1.94 -2.28
C GLY A 144 19.93 -0.55 -1.76
N ARG A 145 20.84 0.41 -1.76
CA ARG A 145 20.54 1.80 -1.38
C ARG A 145 19.55 2.44 -2.36
N ARG A 146 19.80 2.30 -3.68
CA ARG A 146 18.88 2.82 -4.71
C ARG A 146 17.50 2.19 -4.60
N PHE A 147 17.41 0.87 -4.38
CA PHE A 147 16.14 0.18 -4.19
C PHE A 147 15.39 0.72 -2.96
N ARG A 148 16.07 0.85 -1.81
CA ARG A 148 15.50 1.40 -0.59
C ARG A 148 14.95 2.81 -0.82
N ASP A 149 15.74 3.67 -1.48
CA ASP A 149 15.38 5.06 -1.71
C ASP A 149 14.19 5.15 -2.69
N ALA A 150 14.24 4.43 -3.81
CA ALA A 150 13.15 4.38 -4.79
C ALA A 150 11.83 3.84 -4.19
N LEU A 151 11.91 2.75 -3.40
CA LEU A 151 10.71 2.21 -2.75
C LEU A 151 10.18 3.16 -1.68
N GLY A 152 11.05 3.86 -0.94
CA GLY A 152 10.66 4.89 0.02
C GLY A 152 9.91 6.04 -0.63
N GLU A 153 10.39 6.53 -1.78
CA GLU A 153 9.71 7.57 -2.57
C GLU A 153 8.33 7.11 -3.07
N VAL A 154 8.24 5.90 -3.60
CA VAL A 154 6.95 5.31 -4.03
C VAL A 154 6.00 5.17 -2.84
N ASN A 155 6.49 4.66 -1.70
CA ASN A 155 5.68 4.52 -0.49
C ASN A 155 5.12 5.87 -0.01
N ALA A 156 5.94 6.92 0.01
CA ALA A 156 5.52 8.26 0.39
C ALA A 156 4.48 8.84 -0.58
N ALA A 157 4.69 8.68 -1.89
CA ALA A 157 3.76 9.16 -2.90
C ALA A 157 2.40 8.43 -2.83
N VAL A 158 2.39 7.10 -2.66
CA VAL A 158 1.15 6.31 -2.50
C VAL A 158 0.48 6.62 -1.17
N ALA A 159 1.23 6.83 -0.07
CA ALA A 159 0.67 7.21 1.23
C ALA A 159 -0.06 8.56 1.17
N ALA A 160 0.46 9.53 0.39
CA ALA A 160 -0.19 10.82 0.18
C ALA A 160 -1.56 10.68 -0.53
N GLU A 161 -1.70 9.71 -1.45
CA GLU A 161 -2.96 9.40 -2.13
C GLU A 161 -3.88 8.48 -1.31
N ALA A 162 -3.37 7.74 -0.33
CA ALA A 162 -4.15 6.77 0.42
C ALA A 162 -5.14 7.44 1.39
N ASP A 163 -6.36 6.87 1.50
CA ASP A 163 -7.33 7.25 2.53
C ASP A 163 -6.95 6.65 3.89
N VAL A 164 -6.25 5.50 3.85
CA VAL A 164 -5.78 4.77 5.02
C VAL A 164 -4.39 4.21 4.72
N ALA A 165 -3.43 4.51 5.59
CA ALA A 165 -2.12 3.85 5.62
C ALA A 165 -1.99 3.05 6.91
N LEU A 166 -1.54 1.79 6.79
CA LEU A 166 -1.40 0.83 7.89
C LEU A 166 0.03 0.30 7.93
N LEU A 167 0.62 0.24 9.12
CA LEU A 167 1.88 -0.45 9.36
C LEU A 167 1.63 -1.75 10.11
N VAL A 168 2.09 -2.87 9.55
CA VAL A 168 1.95 -4.21 10.14
C VAL A 168 3.28 -4.67 10.72
N VAL A 169 3.27 -4.93 12.03
CA VAL A 169 4.44 -5.43 12.77
C VAL A 169 4.01 -6.61 13.61
N ALA A 170 4.63 -7.77 13.42
CA ALA A 170 4.35 -9.00 14.19
C ALA A 170 2.85 -9.35 14.27
N GLY A 171 2.12 -9.23 13.18
CA GLY A 171 0.68 -9.49 13.12
C GLY A 171 -0.20 -8.42 13.78
N ARG A 172 0.38 -7.32 14.26
CA ARG A 172 -0.33 -6.17 14.82
C ARG A 172 -0.37 -5.02 13.82
N VAL A 173 -1.39 -4.20 13.90
CA VAL A 173 -1.64 -3.10 12.95
C VAL A 173 -1.61 -1.77 13.67
N LEU A 174 -0.83 -0.85 13.12
CA LEU A 174 -0.86 0.57 13.48
C LEU A 174 -1.47 1.34 12.30
N ARG A 175 -2.44 2.20 12.56
CA ARG A 175 -2.89 3.20 11.60
C ARG A 175 -1.91 4.37 11.65
N LEU A 176 -1.46 4.82 10.48
CA LEU A 176 -0.57 5.96 10.33
C LEU A 176 -1.41 7.18 9.99
N ASP A 177 -1.28 8.20 10.81
CA ASP A 177 -1.90 9.51 10.56
C ASP A 177 -1.04 10.31 9.58
N ARG A 178 -1.66 11.24 8.87
CA ARG A 178 -0.92 12.19 8.02
C ARG A 178 -0.16 13.17 8.89
N VAL A 179 1.02 13.56 8.44
CA VAL A 179 1.86 14.53 9.18
C VAL A 179 1.09 15.84 9.41
N GLU A 180 0.33 16.30 8.43
CA GLU A 180 -0.48 17.52 8.50
C GLU A 180 -1.54 17.43 9.60
N ASP A 181 -2.21 16.27 9.73
CA ASP A 181 -3.25 16.05 10.75
C ASP A 181 -2.63 16.04 12.16
N VAL A 182 -1.46 15.40 12.30
CA VAL A 182 -0.71 15.40 13.58
C VAL A 182 -0.24 16.81 13.95
N VAL A 183 0.31 17.55 12.99
CA VAL A 183 0.76 18.94 13.23
C VAL A 183 -0.41 19.84 13.59
N ALA A 184 -1.55 19.72 12.93
CA ALA A 184 -2.75 20.48 13.25
C ALA A 184 -3.26 20.17 14.65
N ALA A 185 -3.35 18.89 15.03
CA ALA A 185 -3.81 18.48 16.35
C ALA A 185 -2.91 19.03 17.49
N LEU A 186 -1.58 19.00 17.31
CA LEU A 186 -0.65 19.53 18.28
C LEU A 186 -0.75 21.07 18.43
N ALA A 187 -1.00 21.79 17.33
CA ALA A 187 -1.19 23.24 17.37
C ALA A 187 -2.50 23.66 18.08
N GLU A 188 -3.56 22.83 17.95
CA GLU A 188 -4.83 23.06 18.65
C GLU A 188 -4.70 22.84 20.17
N ASP A 189 -3.96 21.80 20.60
CA ASP A 189 -3.69 21.52 22.01
C ASP A 189 -2.92 22.66 22.70
N ASP A 190 -1.91 23.24 22.04
CA ASP A 190 -1.18 24.39 22.54
C ASP A 190 -2.08 25.63 22.70
N SER A 191 -3.05 25.83 21.81
CA SER A 191 -3.99 26.94 21.88
C SER A 191 -5.03 26.77 23.01
N ALA A 192 -5.41 25.54 23.33
CA ALA A 192 -6.33 25.23 24.42
C ALA A 192 -5.69 25.25 25.81
N GLY A 193 -4.37 24.98 25.89
CA GLY A 193 -3.59 25.01 27.17
C GLY A 193 -3.15 26.37 27.66
N GLY A 194 -3.27 27.43 26.86
CA GLY A 194 -2.82 28.81 27.20
C GLY A 194 -3.65 29.56 28.24
N GLY A 195 -4.67 28.95 28.87
CA GLY A 195 -5.57 29.58 29.85
C GLY A 195 -5.33 29.26 31.33
N ALA A 196 -4.38 28.39 31.68
CA ALA A 196 -4.08 28.11 33.10
C ALA A 196 -3.13 29.14 33.67
N SER A 197 -3.71 30.25 34.15
CA SER A 197 -3.05 31.25 34.99
C SER A 197 -2.45 30.57 36.24
N ILE A 198 -1.11 30.51 36.30
CA ILE A 198 -0.41 30.10 37.51
C ILE A 198 -0.65 31.23 38.56
N HIS A 199 -1.62 31.01 39.45
CA HIS A 199 -1.72 31.80 40.66
C HIS A 199 -0.47 31.54 41.51
N ARG A 200 0.51 32.45 41.40
CA ARG A 200 1.64 32.58 42.32
C ARG A 200 1.05 32.99 43.68
N ALA A 201 0.99 32.05 44.60
CA ALA A 201 0.82 32.43 46.02
C ALA A 201 2.07 33.19 46.44
N ALA A 202 1.88 34.44 46.87
CA ALA A 202 2.89 35.24 47.51
C ALA A 202 2.97 34.90 49.03
N PRO A 203 4.12 35.19 49.68
CA PRO A 203 4.55 34.65 50.98
C PRO A 203 3.70 35.07 52.18
#